data_2a39ae7b42a89379b672807a543a16c2
#
_entry.id   2a39ae7b42a89379b672807a543a16c2
#
_cell.length_a   1.000
_cell.length_b   1.000
_cell.length_c   1.000
_cell.angle_alpha   90.00
_cell.angle_beta   90.00
_cell.angle_gamma   90.00
#
_symmetry.space_group_name_H-M   'P 1'
#
loop_
_entity.id
_entity.type
_entity.pdbx_description
1 polymer ?
#
loop_
_entity_poly.entity_id
_entity_poly.type
_entity_poly.pdbx_seq_one_letter_code
_entity_poly.pdbx_strand_id
1 'polypeptide(L)'
;MKWLWLPSAALVVVAALAASSSPQPSHGLLVVAPLMSTSRAAHTATALADGRVLVAGGFVEKGSAKGAETWDPAAGRFSPLPPMRTTRHSHTATLLPDGKVLIAGGYGEGSTTLAAAELFDPATNTFVATGSLAAPRADHVAVLLRNGKVLIAGGLGSGWSFLSSAELYDPATGRFSPTGKMTAARESHVAVRLQDGRVLIAGGHNGRRGDLTLLSSAEIYDPAAGVFSRTGEMLVRRHKHDGVLLKDGQVLVTGGSDERDDRGQYQSTELFDPRTMRFTSGPAMRLSRYKHAGSGVLLPSGLVLVAGGAPQAEVFDPANRTFTLVSGTPRMAGQFSAVALLPAGGALITGGYGNGGGPQSSAWLYQP
;
A
#
# COMPACT_ATOMS: atom_id res chain seq x y z
N MET A 1 -9.05 -30.66 -84.56
CA MET A 1 -8.58 -29.42 -83.97
C MET A 1 -9.36 -29.20 -82.69
N LYS A 2 -8.72 -29.47 -81.51
CA LYS A 2 -9.31 -29.24 -80.23
C LYS A 2 -8.44 -28.24 -79.50
N TRP A 3 -8.96 -27.06 -79.21
CA TRP A 3 -8.32 -26.00 -78.45
C TRP A 3 -8.49 -26.29 -76.98
N LEU A 4 -7.38 -26.43 -76.25
CA LEU A 4 -7.31 -26.52 -74.79
C LEU A 4 -7.15 -25.11 -74.24
N TRP A 5 -8.09 -24.71 -73.37
CA TRP A 5 -7.99 -23.50 -72.55
C TRP A 5 -7.29 -23.87 -71.24
N LEU A 6 -6.18 -23.19 -70.93
CA LEU A 6 -5.51 -23.20 -69.62
C LEU A 6 -6.03 -22.01 -68.79
N PRO A 7 -6.44 -22.22 -67.53
CA PRO A 7 -6.78 -21.07 -66.67
C PRO A 7 -5.53 -20.42 -66.09
N SER A 8 -5.46 -19.11 -66.24
CA SER A 8 -4.45 -18.25 -65.58
C SER A 8 -4.65 -18.24 -64.07
N ALA A 9 -3.68 -18.75 -63.32
CA ALA A 9 -3.66 -18.63 -61.86
C ALA A 9 -3.25 -17.19 -61.46
N ALA A 10 -4.15 -16.45 -60.90
CA ALA A 10 -3.86 -15.16 -60.30
C ALA A 10 -3.15 -15.38 -58.94
N LEU A 11 -1.90 -14.95 -58.83
CA LEU A 11 -1.11 -14.98 -57.61
C LEU A 11 -1.59 -13.82 -56.71
N VAL A 12 -2.34 -14.14 -55.66
CA VAL A 12 -2.71 -13.17 -54.63
C VAL A 12 -1.53 -13.06 -53.64
N VAL A 13 -0.74 -12.00 -53.76
CA VAL A 13 0.29 -11.64 -52.78
C VAL A 13 -0.41 -11.01 -51.59
N VAL A 14 -0.60 -11.78 -50.51
CA VAL A 14 -1.02 -11.24 -49.19
C VAL A 14 0.21 -10.61 -48.56
N ALA A 15 0.34 -9.30 -48.63
CA ALA A 15 1.32 -8.54 -47.86
C ALA A 15 0.89 -8.57 -46.37
N ALA A 16 1.56 -9.40 -45.54
CA ALA A 16 1.45 -9.34 -44.12
C ALA A 16 2.10 -8.03 -43.64
N LEU A 17 1.26 -7.06 -43.31
CA LEU A 17 1.67 -5.89 -42.53
C LEU A 17 2.09 -6.37 -41.13
N ALA A 18 3.38 -6.60 -40.95
CA ALA A 18 3.96 -6.71 -39.63
C ALA A 18 3.81 -5.34 -38.96
N ALA A 19 2.81 -5.22 -38.06
CA ALA A 19 2.73 -4.10 -37.18
C ALA A 19 4.00 -4.12 -36.32
N SER A 20 4.98 -3.26 -36.63
CA SER A 20 6.09 -2.97 -35.74
C SER A 20 5.50 -2.34 -34.47
N SER A 21 5.32 -3.14 -33.43
CA SER A 21 5.07 -2.62 -32.10
C SER A 21 6.31 -1.80 -31.71
N SER A 22 6.20 -0.48 -31.77
CA SER A 22 7.18 0.40 -31.14
C SER A 22 7.38 -0.10 -29.71
N PRO A 23 8.64 -0.26 -29.25
CA PRO A 23 8.85 -0.62 -27.85
C PRO A 23 8.15 0.43 -26.99
N GLN A 24 7.19 0.00 -26.17
CA GLN A 24 6.57 0.88 -25.16
C GLN A 24 7.71 1.44 -24.32
N PRO A 25 7.75 2.76 -24.06
CA PRO A 25 8.77 3.34 -23.22
C PRO A 25 8.79 2.59 -21.90
N SER A 26 9.96 2.07 -21.52
CA SER A 26 10.13 1.40 -20.23
C SER A 26 10.06 2.47 -19.14
N HIS A 27 8.99 2.45 -18.34
CA HIS A 27 8.88 3.35 -17.19
C HIS A 27 9.73 2.83 -16.03
N GLY A 28 11.07 2.97 -16.14
CA GLY A 28 12.02 2.59 -15.10
C GLY A 28 12.42 1.12 -15.09
N LEU A 29 13.35 0.81 -14.21
CA LEU A 29 13.98 -0.49 -14.03
C LEU A 29 13.86 -0.97 -12.59
N LEU A 30 13.51 -2.24 -12.38
CA LEU A 30 13.56 -2.89 -11.09
C LEU A 30 14.85 -3.71 -10.98
N VAL A 31 15.67 -3.41 -9.98
CA VAL A 31 16.92 -4.13 -9.68
C VAL A 31 16.88 -4.76 -8.30
N VAL A 32 17.59 -5.89 -8.14
CA VAL A 32 17.71 -6.53 -6.82
C VAL A 32 18.58 -5.67 -5.91
N ALA A 33 18.10 -5.41 -4.70
CA ALA A 33 18.88 -4.80 -3.62
C ALA A 33 19.48 -5.90 -2.71
N PRO A 34 20.46 -5.57 -1.87
CA PRO A 34 20.90 -6.46 -0.79
C PRO A 34 19.73 -6.96 0.07
N LEU A 35 19.90 -8.14 0.65
CA LEU A 35 18.88 -8.74 1.49
C LEU A 35 18.75 -7.99 2.83
N MET A 36 17.53 -7.91 3.34
CA MET A 36 17.30 -7.57 4.75
C MET A 36 17.92 -8.62 5.67
N SER A 37 18.27 -8.23 6.89
CA SER A 37 18.79 -9.16 7.91
C SER A 37 17.74 -10.17 8.38
N THR A 38 16.45 -9.85 8.21
CA THR A 38 15.33 -10.68 8.67
C THR A 38 14.27 -10.79 7.59
N SER A 39 13.83 -12.03 7.31
CA SER A 39 12.67 -12.29 6.44
C SER A 39 11.40 -11.81 7.12
N ARG A 40 10.61 -10.96 6.42
CA ARG A 40 9.41 -10.35 6.99
C ARG A 40 8.30 -10.06 5.97
N ALA A 41 7.06 -10.12 6.42
CA ALA A 41 5.88 -9.70 5.68
C ALA A 41 4.97 -8.87 6.61
N ALA A 42 4.05 -8.07 6.08
CA ALA A 42 3.19 -7.19 6.87
C ALA A 42 3.97 -6.33 7.88
N HIS A 43 5.18 -5.93 7.49
CA HIS A 43 6.05 -4.96 8.15
C HIS A 43 5.80 -3.56 7.57
N THR A 44 6.44 -2.56 8.13
CA THR A 44 6.40 -1.20 7.59
C THR A 44 7.76 -0.80 7.00
N ALA A 45 7.73 0.00 5.92
CA ALA A 45 8.89 0.70 5.38
C ALA A 45 8.57 2.20 5.33
N THR A 46 9.30 3.00 6.09
CA THR A 46 9.04 4.44 6.26
C THR A 46 10.25 5.24 5.85
N ALA A 47 10.11 6.08 4.81
CA ALA A 47 11.15 7.02 4.42
C ALA A 47 11.35 8.06 5.55
N LEU A 48 12.61 8.24 5.97
CA LEU A 48 13.01 9.19 7.00
C LEU A 48 13.44 10.53 6.38
N ALA A 49 13.42 11.58 7.18
CA ALA A 49 13.84 12.92 6.73
C ALA A 49 15.32 13.00 6.31
N ASP A 50 16.17 12.11 6.84
CA ASP A 50 17.58 12.01 6.49
C ASP A 50 17.86 11.17 5.23
N GLY A 51 16.82 10.67 4.58
CA GLY A 51 16.87 9.89 3.34
C GLY A 51 16.98 8.38 3.53
N ARG A 52 17.24 7.90 4.75
CA ARG A 52 17.18 6.47 5.06
C ARG A 52 15.73 5.96 5.04
N VAL A 53 15.57 4.63 5.03
CA VAL A 53 14.26 3.98 5.20
C VAL A 53 14.28 3.12 6.44
N LEU A 54 13.37 3.36 7.36
CA LEU A 54 13.11 2.48 8.51
C LEU A 54 12.27 1.30 8.06
N VAL A 55 12.76 0.09 8.30
CA VAL A 55 12.01 -1.17 8.13
C VAL A 55 11.77 -1.75 9.51
N ALA A 56 10.52 -1.91 9.93
CA ALA A 56 10.20 -2.27 11.31
C ALA A 56 9.14 -3.38 11.42
N GLY A 57 9.35 -4.30 12.35
CA GLY A 57 8.41 -5.37 12.69
C GLY A 57 8.15 -6.35 11.55
N GLY A 58 6.93 -6.82 11.48
CA GLY A 58 6.46 -7.75 10.47
C GLY A 58 6.22 -9.15 11.00
N PHE A 59 5.52 -9.95 10.24
CA PHE A 59 5.37 -11.38 10.45
C PHE A 59 6.66 -12.08 9.99
N VAL A 60 7.19 -12.94 10.83
CA VAL A 60 8.37 -13.77 10.58
C VAL A 60 7.98 -15.24 10.66
N GLU A 61 8.90 -16.16 10.40
CA GLU A 61 8.61 -17.60 10.40
C GLU A 61 7.87 -18.08 11.66
N LYS A 62 8.19 -17.48 12.81
CA LYS A 62 7.55 -17.81 14.10
C LYS A 62 6.97 -16.56 14.78
N GLY A 63 5.84 -16.05 14.24
CA GLY A 63 5.08 -14.96 14.86
C GLY A 63 5.51 -13.56 14.45
N SER A 64 5.45 -12.60 15.36
CA SER A 64 5.72 -11.19 15.11
C SER A 64 7.16 -10.80 15.41
N ALA A 65 7.78 -9.98 14.58
CA ALA A 65 9.14 -9.49 14.80
C ALA A 65 9.18 -8.32 15.78
N LYS A 66 10.24 -8.28 16.59
CA LYS A 66 10.67 -7.12 17.39
C LYS A 66 11.77 -6.32 16.69
N GLY A 67 12.43 -6.94 15.70
CA GLY A 67 13.57 -6.38 14.99
C GLY A 67 13.18 -5.24 14.06
N ALA A 68 14.11 -4.32 13.89
CA ALA A 68 14.07 -3.25 12.91
C ALA A 68 15.45 -3.07 12.28
N GLU A 69 15.48 -2.46 11.11
CA GLU A 69 16.70 -2.12 10.39
C GLU A 69 16.49 -0.87 9.54
N THR A 70 17.54 -0.17 9.21
CA THR A 70 17.48 0.94 8.25
C THR A 70 18.16 0.56 6.96
N TRP A 71 17.53 0.94 5.84
CA TRP A 71 18.18 1.00 4.53
C TRP A 71 18.83 2.37 4.37
N ASP A 72 20.12 2.39 4.02
CA ASP A 72 20.85 3.59 3.66
C ASP A 72 21.08 3.61 2.13
N PRO A 73 20.42 4.51 1.39
CA PRO A 73 20.56 4.55 -0.08
C PRO A 73 21.96 4.98 -0.53
N ALA A 74 22.71 5.76 0.27
CA ALA A 74 24.07 6.17 -0.06
C ALA A 74 25.07 5.02 0.13
N ALA A 75 24.88 4.21 1.17
CA ALA A 75 25.71 3.03 1.45
C ALA A 75 25.23 1.79 0.68
N GLY A 76 24.02 1.79 0.14
CA GLY A 76 23.40 0.68 -0.58
C GLY A 76 23.23 -0.58 0.30
N ARG A 77 22.95 -0.43 1.58
CA ARG A 77 22.87 -1.57 2.52
C ARG A 77 21.85 -1.38 3.63
N PHE A 78 21.39 -2.50 4.19
CA PHE A 78 20.66 -2.54 5.44
C PHE A 78 21.61 -2.55 6.64
N SER A 79 21.19 -1.89 7.72
CA SER A 79 21.88 -1.89 9.00
C SER A 79 20.89 -2.18 10.11
N PRO A 80 21.13 -3.20 10.97
CA PRO A 80 20.25 -3.54 12.07
C PRO A 80 20.19 -2.41 13.10
N LEU A 81 19.02 -2.30 13.72
CA LEU A 81 18.74 -1.35 14.81
C LEU A 81 18.53 -2.08 16.14
N PRO A 82 18.65 -1.39 17.28
CA PRO A 82 18.08 -1.89 18.53
C PRO A 82 16.63 -2.32 18.32
N PRO A 83 16.17 -3.39 19.00
CA PRO A 83 14.82 -3.88 18.80
C PRO A 83 13.77 -2.90 19.35
N MET A 84 12.58 -2.90 18.74
CA MET A 84 11.38 -2.28 19.31
C MET A 84 11.11 -2.82 20.72
N ARG A 85 10.32 -2.12 21.51
CA ARG A 85 9.90 -2.58 22.84
C ARG A 85 8.92 -3.75 22.76
N THR A 86 8.09 -3.76 21.69
CA THR A 86 7.01 -4.75 21.50
C THR A 86 7.12 -5.39 20.13
N THR A 87 6.98 -6.73 20.06
CA THR A 87 6.83 -7.45 18.79
C THR A 87 5.56 -7.01 18.09
N ARG A 88 5.60 -6.79 16.76
CA ARG A 88 4.39 -6.40 16.03
C ARG A 88 4.44 -6.69 14.53
N HIS A 89 3.27 -7.02 13.95
CA HIS A 89 3.02 -7.00 12.51
C HIS A 89 1.64 -6.36 12.24
N SER A 90 1.32 -6.02 11.01
CA SER A 90 0.06 -5.33 10.64
C SER A 90 -0.19 -4.07 11.50
N HIS A 91 0.89 -3.42 11.88
CA HIS A 91 0.92 -2.13 12.58
C HIS A 91 1.07 -0.99 11.57
N THR A 92 0.93 0.23 12.02
CA THR A 92 1.22 1.41 11.21
C THR A 92 2.50 2.11 11.66
N ALA A 93 3.21 2.72 10.71
CA ALA A 93 4.37 3.57 10.98
C ALA A 93 4.20 4.88 10.20
N THR A 94 4.23 6.00 10.92
CA THR A 94 3.95 7.33 10.37
C THR A 94 5.07 8.30 10.72
N LEU A 95 5.73 8.87 9.70
CA LEU A 95 6.72 9.93 9.90
C LEU A 95 6.00 11.18 10.42
N LEU A 96 6.49 11.71 11.54
CA LEU A 96 5.97 12.90 12.22
C LEU A 96 6.72 14.16 11.77
N PRO A 97 6.15 15.35 11.99
CA PRO A 97 6.80 16.62 11.62
C PRO A 97 8.14 16.87 12.30
N ASP A 98 8.39 16.28 13.48
CA ASP A 98 9.65 16.37 14.22
C ASP A 98 10.72 15.37 13.72
N GLY A 99 10.44 14.61 12.68
CA GLY A 99 11.32 13.60 12.09
C GLY A 99 11.28 12.23 12.77
N LYS A 100 10.60 12.08 13.89
CA LYS A 100 10.38 10.76 14.52
C LYS A 100 9.33 9.95 13.76
N VAL A 101 9.30 8.64 14.01
CA VAL A 101 8.28 7.76 13.43
C VAL A 101 7.39 7.20 14.53
N LEU A 102 6.10 7.48 14.45
CA LEU A 102 5.09 6.84 15.31
C LEU A 102 4.80 5.44 14.80
N ILE A 103 5.01 4.43 15.63
CA ILE A 103 4.70 3.03 15.38
C ILE A 103 3.56 2.64 16.32
N ALA A 104 2.38 2.30 15.78
CA ALA A 104 1.17 2.14 16.58
C ALA A 104 0.44 0.83 16.29
N GLY A 105 -0.05 0.17 17.34
CA GLY A 105 -0.89 -1.02 17.26
C GLY A 105 -0.22 -2.23 16.62
N GLY A 106 -1.00 -3.00 15.88
CA GLY A 106 -0.62 -4.26 15.23
C GLY A 106 -0.97 -5.48 16.07
N TYR A 107 -0.58 -6.65 15.56
CA TYR A 107 -0.60 -7.89 16.32
C TYR A 107 0.73 -8.12 17.01
N GLY A 108 0.70 -8.40 18.30
CA GLY A 108 1.82 -8.80 19.11
C GLY A 108 2.01 -10.32 19.19
N GLU A 109 2.60 -10.75 20.29
CA GLU A 109 2.77 -12.18 20.59
C GLU A 109 1.42 -12.89 20.71
N GLY A 110 1.33 -14.12 20.18
CA GLY A 110 0.09 -14.91 20.17
C GLY A 110 -1.06 -14.26 19.39
N SER A 111 -0.76 -13.37 18.43
CA SER A 111 -1.77 -12.64 17.64
C SER A 111 -2.70 -11.76 18.48
N THR A 112 -2.24 -11.28 19.62
CA THR A 112 -2.98 -10.32 20.43
C THR A 112 -2.93 -8.94 19.81
N THR A 113 -4.06 -8.23 19.71
CA THR A 113 -4.09 -6.85 19.23
C THR A 113 -3.48 -5.89 20.25
N LEU A 114 -2.67 -4.95 19.78
CA LEU A 114 -1.90 -4.03 20.60
C LEU A 114 -2.55 -2.65 20.71
N ALA A 115 -2.59 -2.11 21.93
CA ALA A 115 -2.82 -0.69 22.19
C ALA A 115 -1.51 0.11 22.25
N ALA A 116 -0.39 -0.57 22.46
CA ALA A 116 0.91 0.04 22.65
C ALA A 116 1.39 0.77 21.38
N ALA A 117 2.00 1.94 21.57
CA ALA A 117 2.69 2.68 20.53
C ALA A 117 4.11 3.07 20.99
N GLU A 118 4.97 3.27 20.02
CA GLU A 118 6.39 3.61 20.19
C GLU A 118 6.78 4.71 19.22
N LEU A 119 7.76 5.51 19.61
CA LEU A 119 8.43 6.47 18.73
C LEU A 119 9.83 5.94 18.40
N PHE A 120 10.14 5.88 17.12
CA PHE A 120 11.52 5.73 16.66
C PHE A 120 12.12 7.11 16.45
N ASP A 121 13.29 7.34 17.04
CA ASP A 121 14.07 8.57 16.87
C ASP A 121 15.27 8.26 15.95
N PRO A 122 15.31 8.79 14.71
CA PRO A 122 16.39 8.52 13.77
C PRO A 122 17.73 9.20 14.16
N ALA A 123 17.72 10.21 15.03
CA ALA A 123 18.95 10.86 15.49
C ALA A 123 19.72 9.98 16.47
N THR A 124 19.01 9.21 17.31
CA THR A 124 19.62 8.31 18.30
C THR A 124 19.52 6.84 17.89
N ASN A 125 18.75 6.53 16.84
CA ASN A 125 18.42 5.16 16.42
C ASN A 125 17.77 4.32 17.53
N THR A 126 16.92 4.92 18.35
CA THR A 126 16.28 4.26 19.51
C THR A 126 14.75 4.25 19.41
N PHE A 127 14.14 3.27 20.07
CA PHE A 127 12.70 3.17 20.24
C PHE A 127 12.32 3.51 21.68
N VAL A 128 11.38 4.44 21.84
CA VAL A 128 10.85 4.84 23.15
C VAL A 128 9.34 4.68 23.18
N ALA A 129 8.78 4.28 24.32
CA ALA A 129 7.33 4.20 24.49
C ALA A 129 6.72 5.60 24.41
N THR A 130 5.52 5.68 23.84
CA THR A 130 4.65 6.85 23.91
C THR A 130 3.29 6.48 24.46
N GLY A 131 2.30 7.36 24.41
CA GLY A 131 0.92 7.05 24.84
C GLY A 131 0.37 5.80 24.13
N SER A 132 -0.65 5.18 24.73
CA SER A 132 -1.32 4.03 24.14
C SER A 132 -2.66 4.41 23.53
N LEU A 133 -3.08 3.69 22.50
CA LEU A 133 -4.45 3.71 21.97
C LEU A 133 -5.46 3.34 23.07
N ALA A 134 -6.63 3.94 23.03
CA ALA A 134 -7.73 3.54 23.93
C ALA A 134 -8.29 2.17 23.53
N ALA A 135 -8.35 1.87 22.24
CA ALA A 135 -8.74 0.56 21.73
C ALA A 135 -7.54 -0.11 21.03
N PRO A 136 -7.10 -1.32 21.49
CA PRO A 136 -6.08 -2.08 20.77
C PRO A 136 -6.57 -2.40 19.36
N ARG A 137 -5.68 -2.30 18.37
CA ARG A 137 -6.05 -2.51 16.96
C ARG A 137 -4.90 -2.96 16.07
N ALA A 138 -5.24 -3.78 15.07
CA ALA A 138 -4.38 -4.18 13.98
C ALA A 138 -5.11 -3.97 12.64
N ASP A 139 -4.39 -4.01 11.51
CA ASP A 139 -4.95 -3.80 10.16
C ASP A 139 -5.79 -2.50 10.06
N HIS A 140 -5.44 -1.52 10.88
CA HIS A 140 -6.00 -0.17 10.89
C HIS A 140 -5.21 0.73 9.93
N VAL A 141 -5.72 1.92 9.67
CA VAL A 141 -5.03 2.95 8.91
C VAL A 141 -4.51 4.05 9.81
N ALA A 142 -3.39 4.68 9.40
CA ALA A 142 -2.82 5.85 10.05
C ALA A 142 -2.48 6.93 9.00
N VAL A 143 -2.90 8.17 9.24
CA VAL A 143 -2.70 9.29 8.32
C VAL A 143 -2.22 10.52 9.06
N LEU A 144 -1.05 11.05 8.69
CA LEU A 144 -0.58 12.35 9.16
C LEU A 144 -1.46 13.46 8.59
N LEU A 145 -2.11 14.22 9.48
CA LEU A 145 -2.97 15.35 9.14
C LEU A 145 -2.13 16.64 8.96
N ARG A 146 -2.72 17.66 8.33
CA ARG A 146 -2.04 18.96 8.14
C ARG A 146 -1.70 19.68 9.45
N ASN A 147 -2.47 19.42 10.51
CA ASN A 147 -2.21 20.00 11.84
C ASN A 147 -1.12 19.25 12.65
N GLY A 148 -0.43 18.29 12.03
CA GLY A 148 0.63 17.50 12.64
C GLY A 148 0.16 16.33 13.48
N LYS A 149 -1.13 16.18 13.76
CA LYS A 149 -1.67 14.99 14.45
C LYS A 149 -1.78 13.81 13.50
N VAL A 150 -1.84 12.59 14.04
CA VAL A 150 -2.04 11.37 13.25
C VAL A 150 -3.43 10.82 13.53
N LEU A 151 -4.25 10.71 12.47
CA LEU A 151 -5.52 9.99 12.52
C LEU A 151 -5.25 8.49 12.49
N ILE A 152 -5.79 7.75 13.45
CA ILE A 152 -5.80 6.28 13.49
C ILE A 152 -7.26 5.85 13.38
N ALA A 153 -7.64 5.03 12.41
CA ALA A 153 -9.04 4.69 12.19
C ALA A 153 -9.24 3.22 11.83
N GLY A 154 -10.32 2.63 12.36
CA GLY A 154 -10.75 1.27 12.05
C GLY A 154 -9.82 0.18 12.54
N GLY A 155 -9.79 -0.91 11.79
CA GLY A 155 -8.99 -2.09 12.08
C GLY A 155 -9.74 -3.15 12.90
N LEU A 156 -8.99 -4.15 13.33
CA LEU A 156 -9.46 -5.27 14.13
C LEU A 156 -8.99 -5.09 15.57
N GLY A 157 -9.93 -5.08 16.50
CA GLY A 157 -9.70 -4.99 17.93
C GLY A 157 -9.64 -6.34 18.64
N SER A 158 -9.62 -6.31 19.98
CA SER A 158 -9.62 -7.51 20.80
C SER A 158 -10.86 -8.39 20.53
N GLY A 159 -10.67 -9.71 20.65
CA GLY A 159 -11.77 -10.67 20.43
C GLY A 159 -12.29 -10.66 18.98
N TRP A 160 -11.50 -10.16 18.02
CA TRP A 160 -11.88 -10.04 16.62
C TRP A 160 -13.04 -9.06 16.38
N SER A 161 -13.14 -8.02 17.17
CA SER A 161 -14.15 -6.97 16.99
C SER A 161 -13.70 -6.01 15.88
N PHE A 162 -14.54 -5.78 14.88
CA PHE A 162 -14.28 -4.78 13.85
C PHE A 162 -14.57 -3.38 14.41
N LEU A 163 -13.66 -2.45 14.17
CA LEU A 163 -13.73 -1.12 14.77
C LEU A 163 -14.24 -0.08 13.76
N SER A 164 -15.20 0.73 14.20
CA SER A 164 -15.55 1.99 13.56
C SER A 164 -14.92 3.20 14.25
N SER A 165 -14.32 3.00 15.43
CA SER A 165 -13.71 4.07 16.21
C SER A 165 -12.45 4.61 15.55
N ALA A 166 -12.17 5.90 15.81
CA ALA A 166 -10.96 6.56 15.42
C ALA A 166 -10.37 7.38 16.57
N GLU A 167 -9.07 7.57 16.55
CA GLU A 167 -8.29 8.30 17.54
C GLU A 167 -7.30 9.23 16.86
N LEU A 168 -6.96 10.33 17.53
CA LEU A 168 -5.92 11.25 17.11
C LEU A 168 -4.73 11.13 18.06
N TYR A 169 -3.55 10.85 17.49
CA TYR A 169 -2.29 11.00 18.21
C TYR A 169 -1.80 12.44 18.08
N ASP A 170 -1.44 13.05 19.19
CA ASP A 170 -0.87 14.38 19.25
C ASP A 170 0.63 14.26 19.60
N PRO A 171 1.54 14.53 18.66
CA PRO A 171 2.99 14.43 18.90
C PRO A 171 3.51 15.38 19.98
N ALA A 172 2.85 16.54 20.18
CA ALA A 172 3.29 17.53 21.17
C ALA A 172 3.08 17.03 22.61
N THR A 173 2.04 16.20 22.83
CA THR A 173 1.71 15.65 24.15
C THR A 173 2.06 14.17 24.30
N GLY A 174 2.33 13.48 23.19
CA GLY A 174 2.54 12.04 23.14
C GLY A 174 1.28 11.23 23.49
N ARG A 175 0.09 11.77 23.31
CA ARG A 175 -1.17 11.15 23.75
C ARG A 175 -2.12 10.89 22.59
N PHE A 176 -2.92 9.82 22.76
CA PHE A 176 -4.08 9.55 21.92
C PHE A 176 -5.35 10.13 22.56
N SER A 177 -6.25 10.63 21.74
CA SER A 177 -7.57 11.10 22.13
C SER A 177 -8.62 10.63 21.13
N PRO A 178 -9.85 10.31 21.57
CA PRO A 178 -10.92 9.91 20.66
C PRO A 178 -11.28 11.06 19.72
N THR A 179 -11.75 10.69 18.53
CA THR A 179 -12.37 11.60 17.57
C THR A 179 -13.68 10.98 17.05
N GLY A 180 -14.32 11.56 16.05
CA GLY A 180 -15.51 10.98 15.43
C GLY A 180 -15.31 9.53 15.01
N LYS A 181 -16.39 8.78 14.89
CA LYS A 181 -16.37 7.39 14.43
C LYS A 181 -16.90 7.27 13.01
N MET A 182 -16.41 6.30 12.25
CA MET A 182 -16.94 5.91 10.96
C MET A 182 -18.38 5.36 11.09
N THR A 183 -19.15 5.43 10.03
CA THR A 183 -20.52 4.84 10.00
C THR A 183 -20.47 3.32 9.88
N ALA A 184 -19.39 2.77 9.31
CA ALA A 184 -19.19 1.34 9.21
C ALA A 184 -17.86 0.93 9.86
N ALA A 185 -17.91 -0.13 10.68
CA ALA A 185 -16.71 -0.79 11.15
C ALA A 185 -16.00 -1.46 9.98
N ARG A 186 -14.67 -1.35 9.89
CA ARG A 186 -13.91 -1.88 8.77
C ARG A 186 -12.44 -2.14 9.09
N GLU A 187 -11.90 -3.19 8.46
CA GLU A 187 -10.47 -3.45 8.36
C GLU A 187 -10.05 -3.62 6.90
N SER A 188 -8.74 -3.68 6.61
CA SER A 188 -8.21 -3.86 5.25
C SER A 188 -8.77 -2.85 4.23
N HIS A 189 -9.07 -1.66 4.70
CA HIS A 189 -9.51 -0.49 3.95
C HIS A 189 -8.33 0.43 3.67
N VAL A 190 -8.53 1.45 2.84
CA VAL A 190 -7.52 2.49 2.58
C VAL A 190 -7.91 3.80 3.22
N ALA A 191 -6.88 4.62 3.52
CA ALA A 191 -7.04 6.00 3.94
C ALA A 191 -6.06 6.89 3.17
N VAL A 192 -6.58 7.93 2.53
CA VAL A 192 -5.79 8.85 1.72
C VAL A 192 -6.09 10.29 2.10
N ARG A 193 -5.06 11.03 2.53
CA ARG A 193 -5.20 12.47 2.78
C ARG A 193 -5.31 13.22 1.45
N LEU A 194 -6.42 13.93 1.27
CA LEU A 194 -6.72 14.75 0.09
C LEU A 194 -5.92 16.05 0.08
N GLN A 195 -5.89 16.72 -1.08
CA GLN A 195 -5.20 18.00 -1.22
C GLN A 195 -5.77 19.11 -0.33
N ASP A 196 -7.04 19.06 0.05
CA ASP A 196 -7.67 20.02 0.98
C ASP A 196 -7.40 19.71 2.46
N GLY A 197 -6.80 18.55 2.76
CA GLY A 197 -6.45 18.09 4.11
C GLY A 197 -7.45 17.14 4.74
N ARG A 198 -8.64 16.95 4.14
CA ARG A 198 -9.58 15.89 4.54
C ARG A 198 -8.99 14.51 4.24
N VAL A 199 -9.57 13.46 4.80
CA VAL A 199 -9.10 12.09 4.58
C VAL A 199 -10.22 11.23 3.99
N LEU A 200 -9.99 10.66 2.82
CA LEU A 200 -10.84 9.63 2.23
C LEU A 200 -10.56 8.30 2.93
N ILE A 201 -11.62 7.63 3.38
CA ILE A 201 -11.61 6.24 3.85
C ILE A 201 -12.47 5.44 2.87
N ALA A 202 -11.96 4.35 2.30
CA ALA A 202 -12.73 3.60 1.29
C ALA A 202 -12.55 2.09 1.42
N GLY A 203 -13.63 1.35 1.22
CA GLY A 203 -13.67 -0.10 1.15
C GLY A 203 -13.36 -0.83 2.44
N GLY A 204 -12.69 -1.97 2.31
CA GLY A 204 -12.44 -2.88 3.41
C GLY A 204 -13.57 -3.87 3.62
N HIS A 205 -13.58 -4.49 4.78
CA HIS A 205 -14.62 -5.45 5.14
C HIS A 205 -14.90 -5.43 6.64
N ASN A 206 -16.02 -6.03 7.01
CA ASN A 206 -16.32 -6.48 8.36
C ASN A 206 -16.85 -7.92 8.33
N GLY A 207 -16.92 -8.58 9.49
CA GLY A 207 -17.31 -9.98 9.58
C GLY A 207 -16.17 -10.95 9.19
N ARG A 208 -16.39 -12.22 9.53
CA ARG A 208 -15.44 -13.32 9.32
C ARG A 208 -15.89 -14.22 8.17
N ARG A 209 -15.05 -15.23 7.87
CA ARG A 209 -15.41 -16.32 6.95
C ARG A 209 -16.77 -16.92 7.33
N GLY A 210 -17.76 -16.76 6.45
CA GLY A 210 -19.16 -17.12 6.68
C GLY A 210 -20.09 -15.91 6.78
N ASP A 211 -19.60 -14.80 7.41
CA ASP A 211 -20.35 -13.54 7.55
C ASP A 211 -19.58 -12.34 6.98
N LEU A 212 -18.61 -12.60 6.11
CA LEU A 212 -17.77 -11.56 5.51
C LEU A 212 -18.61 -10.60 4.67
N THR A 213 -18.63 -9.35 5.06
CA THR A 213 -19.28 -8.27 4.31
C THR A 213 -18.23 -7.32 3.74
N LEU A 214 -18.05 -7.37 2.43
CA LEU A 214 -17.19 -6.43 1.70
C LEU A 214 -17.89 -5.10 1.50
N LEU A 215 -17.15 -4.02 1.64
CA LEU A 215 -17.66 -2.66 1.57
C LEU A 215 -17.27 -1.99 0.25
N SER A 216 -18.27 -1.38 -0.42
CA SER A 216 -18.10 -0.35 -1.44
C SER A 216 -18.13 1.04 -0.84
N SER A 217 -18.66 1.16 0.38
CA SER A 217 -18.86 2.45 1.03
C SER A 217 -17.55 3.18 1.29
N ALA A 218 -17.60 4.50 1.14
CA ALA A 218 -16.51 5.40 1.46
C ALA A 218 -17.00 6.57 2.33
N GLU A 219 -16.07 7.13 3.10
CA GLU A 219 -16.32 8.21 4.04
C GLU A 219 -15.21 9.24 3.96
N ILE A 220 -15.54 10.50 4.25
CA ILE A 220 -14.57 11.58 4.39
C ILE A 220 -14.48 11.96 5.86
N TYR A 221 -13.27 11.95 6.40
CA TYR A 221 -12.97 12.55 7.69
C TYR A 221 -12.58 14.01 7.50
N ASP A 222 -13.26 14.89 8.23
CA ASP A 222 -12.93 16.31 8.33
C ASP A 222 -12.13 16.55 9.63
N PRO A 223 -10.83 16.88 9.53
CA PRO A 223 -10.00 17.11 10.72
C PRO A 223 -10.37 18.36 11.52
N ALA A 224 -11.04 19.35 10.90
CA ALA A 224 -11.43 20.57 11.59
C ALA A 224 -12.67 20.33 12.45
N ALA A 225 -13.63 19.57 11.94
CA ALA A 225 -14.84 19.21 12.66
C ALA A 225 -14.69 17.95 13.53
N GLY A 226 -13.70 17.12 13.25
CA GLY A 226 -13.48 15.83 13.94
C GLY A 226 -14.56 14.79 13.62
N VAL A 227 -15.17 14.83 12.44
CA VAL A 227 -16.30 13.96 12.08
C VAL A 227 -16.06 13.22 10.77
N PHE A 228 -16.71 12.04 10.63
CA PHE A 228 -16.81 11.31 9.37
C PHE A 228 -18.18 11.57 8.73
N SER A 229 -18.19 11.70 7.43
CA SER A 229 -19.40 11.82 6.61
C SER A 229 -19.33 10.89 5.41
N ARG A 230 -20.45 10.30 5.01
CA ARG A 230 -20.50 9.45 3.82
C ARG A 230 -20.19 10.27 2.55
N THR A 231 -19.56 9.60 1.59
CA THR A 231 -19.35 10.09 0.24
C THR A 231 -19.92 9.11 -0.79
N GLY A 232 -19.67 9.30 -2.08
CA GLY A 232 -20.04 8.33 -3.11
C GLY A 232 -19.37 6.97 -2.83
N GLU A 233 -20.03 5.90 -3.24
CA GLU A 233 -19.52 4.54 -3.09
C GLU A 233 -18.62 4.16 -4.26
N MET A 234 -17.67 3.25 -4.02
CA MET A 234 -16.92 2.58 -5.08
C MET A 234 -17.87 1.75 -5.95
N LEU A 235 -17.53 1.58 -7.22
CA LEU A 235 -18.29 0.76 -8.17
C LEU A 235 -18.18 -0.72 -7.84
N VAL A 236 -17.03 -1.11 -7.24
CA VAL A 236 -16.74 -2.49 -6.85
C VAL A 236 -16.37 -2.53 -5.36
N ARG A 237 -17.09 -3.34 -4.59
CA ARG A 237 -16.71 -3.63 -3.21
C ARG A 237 -15.38 -4.39 -3.18
N ARG A 238 -14.46 -3.93 -2.35
CA ARG A 238 -13.10 -4.48 -2.30
C ARG A 238 -12.44 -4.32 -0.94
N HIS A 239 -11.56 -5.26 -0.60
CA HIS A 239 -10.67 -5.19 0.55
C HIS A 239 -9.22 -5.49 0.15
N LYS A 240 -8.26 -5.21 1.04
CA LYS A 240 -6.83 -5.48 0.80
C LYS A 240 -6.31 -4.83 -0.49
N HIS A 241 -6.91 -3.71 -0.85
CA HIS A 241 -6.58 -2.85 -1.97
C HIS A 241 -5.67 -1.70 -1.54
N ASP A 242 -5.26 -0.85 -2.46
CA ASP A 242 -4.46 0.34 -2.17
C ASP A 242 -5.09 1.61 -2.74
N GLY A 243 -4.60 2.77 -2.27
CA GLY A 243 -5.09 4.07 -2.71
C GLY A 243 -3.98 5.12 -2.70
N VAL A 244 -3.83 5.84 -3.82
CA VAL A 244 -2.79 6.85 -4.03
C VAL A 244 -3.38 8.16 -4.49
N LEU A 245 -3.03 9.26 -3.80
CA LEU A 245 -3.37 10.62 -4.24
C LEU A 245 -2.54 11.01 -5.46
N LEU A 246 -3.21 11.39 -6.55
CA LEU A 246 -2.58 11.86 -7.78
C LEU A 246 -2.30 13.38 -7.71
N LYS A 247 -1.45 13.88 -8.63
CA LYS A 247 -1.11 15.31 -8.70
C LYS A 247 -2.32 16.20 -9.03
N ASP A 248 -3.31 15.68 -9.78
CA ASP A 248 -4.54 16.37 -10.13
C ASP A 248 -5.59 16.43 -8.99
N GLY A 249 -5.29 15.77 -7.87
CA GLY A 249 -6.13 15.69 -6.68
C GLY A 249 -7.11 14.52 -6.65
N GLN A 250 -7.21 13.72 -7.70
CA GLN A 250 -7.97 12.49 -7.67
C GLN A 250 -7.24 11.42 -6.83
N VAL A 251 -7.97 10.42 -6.35
CA VAL A 251 -7.38 9.25 -5.68
C VAL A 251 -7.54 8.04 -6.59
N LEU A 252 -6.42 7.44 -6.97
CA LEU A 252 -6.40 6.16 -7.67
C LEU A 252 -6.53 5.03 -6.64
N VAL A 253 -7.58 4.21 -6.78
CA VAL A 253 -7.78 2.98 -6.01
C VAL A 253 -7.42 1.80 -6.89
N THR A 254 -6.56 0.88 -6.39
CA THR A 254 -6.03 -0.23 -7.19
C THR A 254 -6.31 -1.58 -6.56
N GLY A 255 -6.72 -2.56 -7.36
CA GLY A 255 -6.77 -3.98 -6.99
C GLY A 255 -7.67 -4.31 -5.80
N GLY A 256 -7.17 -5.16 -4.92
CA GLY A 256 -7.93 -5.81 -3.86
C GLY A 256 -8.56 -7.11 -4.32
N SER A 257 -9.49 -7.62 -3.54
CA SER A 257 -10.20 -8.86 -3.87
C SER A 257 -11.66 -8.83 -3.43
N ASP A 258 -12.42 -9.81 -3.94
CA ASP A 258 -13.75 -10.16 -3.44
C ASP A 258 -13.67 -11.16 -2.26
N GLU A 259 -14.81 -11.72 -1.85
CA GLU A 259 -14.94 -12.67 -0.73
C GLU A 259 -14.17 -13.98 -0.92
N ARG A 260 -13.73 -14.28 -2.14
CA ARG A 260 -12.92 -15.47 -2.47
C ARG A 260 -11.44 -15.27 -2.17
N ASP A 261 -11.05 -14.05 -1.73
CA ASP A 261 -9.70 -13.65 -1.34
C ASP A 261 -8.67 -13.85 -2.49
N ASP A 262 -7.76 -14.80 -2.38
CA ASP A 262 -6.71 -15.08 -3.37
C ASP A 262 -7.24 -15.52 -4.75
N ARG A 263 -8.48 -16.02 -4.83
CA ARG A 263 -9.15 -16.42 -6.07
C ARG A 263 -9.98 -15.30 -6.69
N GLY A 264 -10.20 -14.22 -5.96
CA GLY A 264 -11.05 -13.09 -6.36
C GLY A 264 -10.28 -11.79 -6.56
N GLN A 265 -8.98 -11.86 -6.88
CA GLN A 265 -8.13 -10.69 -7.05
C GLN A 265 -8.53 -9.81 -8.24
N TYR A 266 -8.44 -8.49 -8.06
CA TYR A 266 -8.83 -7.53 -9.06
C TYR A 266 -7.66 -6.94 -9.85
N GLN A 267 -7.86 -6.77 -11.17
CA GLN A 267 -7.09 -5.87 -12.03
C GLN A 267 -7.75 -4.48 -12.11
N SER A 268 -9.01 -4.39 -11.70
CA SER A 268 -9.77 -3.15 -11.82
C SER A 268 -9.23 -2.07 -10.90
N THR A 269 -9.31 -0.82 -11.38
CA THR A 269 -9.02 0.39 -10.63
C THR A 269 -10.21 1.33 -10.66
N GLU A 270 -10.24 2.27 -9.72
CA GLU A 270 -11.23 3.34 -9.67
C GLU A 270 -10.55 4.67 -9.36
N LEU A 271 -11.15 5.75 -9.81
CA LEU A 271 -10.71 7.11 -9.53
C LEU A 271 -11.79 7.81 -8.70
N PHE A 272 -11.41 8.28 -7.52
CA PHE A 272 -12.26 9.16 -6.71
C PHE A 272 -11.93 10.62 -7.00
N ASP A 273 -12.94 11.41 -7.38
CA ASP A 273 -12.81 12.85 -7.53
C ASP A 273 -13.39 13.57 -6.29
N PRO A 274 -12.54 14.21 -5.47
CA PRO A 274 -13.00 14.90 -4.25
C PRO A 274 -13.83 16.16 -4.49
N ARG A 275 -13.88 16.67 -5.73
CA ARG A 275 -14.74 17.81 -6.11
C ARG A 275 -16.18 17.39 -6.33
N THR A 276 -16.39 16.20 -6.91
CA THR A 276 -17.71 15.63 -7.17
C THR A 276 -18.13 14.60 -6.10
N MET A 277 -17.20 14.19 -5.27
CA MET A 277 -17.36 13.14 -4.24
C MET A 277 -17.81 11.80 -4.84
N ARG A 278 -17.33 11.45 -6.05
CA ARG A 278 -17.75 10.27 -6.80
C ARG A 278 -16.56 9.42 -7.25
N PHE A 279 -16.81 8.12 -7.33
CA PHE A 279 -15.91 7.16 -7.97
C PHE A 279 -16.31 6.95 -9.42
N THR A 280 -15.32 6.76 -10.27
CA THR A 280 -15.45 6.37 -11.68
C THR A 280 -14.48 5.24 -11.99
N SER A 281 -14.78 4.43 -13.02
CA SER A 281 -13.89 3.37 -13.46
C SER A 281 -12.54 3.93 -13.94
N GLY A 282 -11.46 3.36 -13.45
CA GLY A 282 -10.11 3.58 -13.95
C GLY A 282 -9.69 2.55 -14.99
N PRO A 283 -8.51 2.71 -15.62
CA PRO A 283 -7.94 1.71 -16.51
C PRO A 283 -7.53 0.46 -15.72
N ALA A 284 -7.65 -0.71 -16.34
CA ALA A 284 -7.23 -1.96 -15.69
C ALA A 284 -5.70 -2.05 -15.58
N MET A 285 -5.21 -2.57 -14.46
CA MET A 285 -3.82 -3.02 -14.30
C MET A 285 -3.51 -4.19 -15.23
N ARG A 286 -2.23 -4.44 -15.49
CA ARG A 286 -1.77 -5.61 -16.25
C ARG A 286 -1.85 -6.90 -15.43
N LEU A 287 -1.69 -6.78 -14.11
CA LEU A 287 -1.74 -7.89 -13.17
C LEU A 287 -2.80 -7.66 -12.10
N SER A 288 -3.47 -8.72 -11.69
CA SER A 288 -4.33 -8.67 -10.51
C SER A 288 -3.47 -8.56 -9.24
N ARG A 289 -3.94 -7.75 -8.27
CA ARG A 289 -3.21 -7.47 -7.03
C ARG A 289 -4.14 -7.45 -5.84
N TYR A 290 -3.68 -8.01 -4.73
CA TYR A 290 -4.32 -7.88 -3.43
C TYR A 290 -3.28 -8.00 -2.30
N LYS A 291 -3.65 -7.63 -1.08
CA LYS A 291 -2.70 -7.56 0.06
C LYS A 291 -1.49 -6.68 -0.26
N HIS A 292 -1.77 -5.52 -0.85
CA HIS A 292 -0.76 -4.58 -1.31
C HIS A 292 -0.99 -3.15 -0.78
N ALA A 293 -1.76 -3.00 0.29
CA ALA A 293 -1.98 -1.69 0.93
C ALA A 293 -0.65 -1.02 1.28
N GLY A 294 -0.50 0.26 0.90
CA GLY A 294 0.73 1.03 1.07
C GLY A 294 1.87 0.64 0.12
N SER A 295 1.59 -0.10 -0.96
CA SER A 295 2.58 -0.47 -1.97
C SER A 295 2.53 0.37 -3.23
N GLY A 296 1.57 1.29 -3.33
CA GLY A 296 1.47 2.31 -4.36
C GLY A 296 2.10 3.62 -3.90
N VAL A 297 3.00 4.19 -4.69
CA VAL A 297 3.65 5.47 -4.38
C VAL A 297 3.63 6.41 -5.57
N LEU A 298 3.26 7.68 -5.31
CA LEU A 298 3.35 8.75 -6.30
C LEU A 298 4.81 9.19 -6.46
N LEU A 299 5.36 9.00 -7.66
CA LEU A 299 6.71 9.40 -8.01
C LEU A 299 6.79 10.93 -8.26
N PRO A 300 7.97 11.56 -8.14
CA PRO A 300 8.17 12.98 -8.45
C PRO A 300 7.75 13.34 -9.89
N SER A 301 7.93 12.41 -10.84
CA SER A 301 7.47 12.55 -12.23
C SER A 301 5.94 12.75 -12.35
N GLY A 302 5.16 12.27 -11.38
CA GLY A 302 3.70 12.22 -11.41
C GLY A 302 3.16 10.85 -11.82
N LEU A 303 4.01 9.92 -12.19
CA LEU A 303 3.67 8.52 -12.38
C LEU A 303 3.39 7.87 -11.02
N VAL A 304 2.63 6.77 -10.99
CA VAL A 304 2.41 5.99 -9.77
C VAL A 304 3.04 4.61 -9.94
N LEU A 305 4.02 4.30 -9.11
CA LEU A 305 4.53 2.94 -8.98
C LEU A 305 3.56 2.12 -8.12
N VAL A 306 3.16 0.95 -8.58
CA VAL A 306 2.40 -0.05 -7.83
C VAL A 306 3.25 -1.32 -7.73
N ALA A 307 3.81 -1.57 -6.54
CA ALA A 307 4.76 -2.65 -6.32
C ALA A 307 4.34 -3.51 -5.13
N GLY A 308 3.84 -4.67 -5.34
CA GLY A 308 3.33 -5.59 -4.31
C GLY A 308 2.01 -6.21 -4.74
N GLY A 309 1.58 -7.23 -4.03
CA GLY A 309 0.36 -7.97 -4.36
C GLY A 309 0.43 -8.79 -5.65
N ALA A 310 1.49 -8.67 -6.43
CA ALA A 310 1.75 -9.38 -7.68
C ALA A 310 3.27 -9.58 -7.89
N PRO A 311 3.67 -10.52 -8.77
CA PRO A 311 5.10 -10.84 -8.95
C PRO A 311 5.91 -9.80 -9.72
N GLN A 312 5.30 -8.78 -10.29
CA GLN A 312 5.97 -7.68 -11.00
C GLN A 312 5.35 -6.34 -10.61
N ALA A 313 6.16 -5.28 -10.60
CA ALA A 313 5.67 -3.92 -10.43
C ALA A 313 5.07 -3.38 -11.73
N GLU A 314 4.18 -2.42 -11.59
CA GLU A 314 3.60 -1.65 -12.69
C GLU A 314 3.72 -0.16 -12.39
N VAL A 315 3.77 0.63 -13.45
CA VAL A 315 3.67 2.09 -13.36
C VAL A 315 2.38 2.52 -14.05
N PHE A 316 1.60 3.33 -13.35
CA PHE A 316 0.45 4.03 -13.90
C PHE A 316 0.87 5.42 -14.38
N ASP A 317 0.53 5.74 -15.62
CA ASP A 317 0.65 7.07 -16.19
C ASP A 317 -0.73 7.76 -16.18
N PRO A 318 -0.94 8.77 -15.31
CA PRO A 318 -2.21 9.47 -15.26
C PRO A 318 -2.55 10.26 -16.53
N ALA A 319 -1.55 10.73 -17.29
CA ALA A 319 -1.76 11.52 -18.50
C ALA A 319 -2.33 10.67 -19.64
N ASN A 320 -1.80 9.45 -19.80
CA ASN A 320 -2.25 8.49 -20.82
C ASN A 320 -3.29 7.50 -20.30
N ARG A 321 -3.55 7.49 -18.97
CA ARG A 321 -4.44 6.55 -18.28
C ARG A 321 -4.08 5.08 -18.58
N THR A 322 -2.79 4.74 -18.52
CA THR A 322 -2.29 3.41 -18.85
C THR A 322 -1.42 2.84 -17.75
N PHE A 323 -1.46 1.51 -17.59
CA PHE A 323 -0.52 0.74 -16.78
C PHE A 323 0.51 0.04 -17.67
N THR A 324 1.77 0.11 -17.28
CA THR A 324 2.89 -0.55 -17.95
C THR A 324 3.71 -1.34 -16.94
N LEU A 325 4.07 -2.58 -17.29
CA LEU A 325 4.96 -3.40 -16.45
C LEU A 325 6.35 -2.75 -16.38
N VAL A 326 6.91 -2.73 -15.17
CA VAL A 326 8.29 -2.27 -14.96
C VAL A 326 9.25 -3.31 -15.51
N SER A 327 10.24 -2.85 -16.29
CA SER A 327 11.30 -3.70 -16.84
C SER A 327 12.29 -4.16 -15.75
N GLY A 328 13.10 -5.19 -16.04
CA GLY A 328 14.15 -5.71 -15.16
C GLY A 328 13.74 -6.97 -14.45
N THR A 329 14.34 -7.21 -13.33
CA THR A 329 14.45 -8.50 -12.70
C THR A 329 13.21 -9.16 -12.16
N PRO A 330 13.50 -10.35 -11.59
CA PRO A 330 12.63 -11.48 -11.42
C PRO A 330 11.49 -11.22 -10.42
N ARG A 331 10.64 -12.22 -10.31
CA ARG A 331 9.48 -12.26 -9.43
C ARG A 331 9.76 -11.70 -8.05
N MET A 332 9.14 -10.56 -7.75
CA MET A 332 9.11 -10.00 -6.41
C MET A 332 8.32 -10.91 -5.45
N ALA A 333 8.59 -10.80 -4.16
CA ALA A 333 7.63 -11.24 -3.17
C ALA A 333 6.32 -10.45 -3.37
N GLY A 334 5.20 -11.16 -3.49
CA GLY A 334 3.97 -10.50 -3.95
C GLY A 334 3.22 -9.80 -2.82
N GLN A 335 2.72 -10.55 -1.85
CA GLN A 335 1.75 -10.09 -0.86
C GLN A 335 2.42 -9.50 0.38
N PHE A 336 1.84 -8.43 0.95
CA PHE A 336 2.32 -7.79 2.18
C PHE A 336 3.78 -7.30 2.13
N SER A 337 4.27 -6.94 0.92
CA SER A 337 5.49 -6.17 0.76
C SER A 337 5.28 -4.73 1.20
N ALA A 338 6.33 -4.07 1.67
CA ALA A 338 6.30 -2.65 1.98
C ALA A 338 7.10 -1.85 0.95
N VAL A 339 6.65 -0.62 0.66
CA VAL A 339 7.28 0.27 -0.32
C VAL A 339 7.54 1.64 0.30
N ALA A 340 8.73 2.16 0.09
CA ALA A 340 9.10 3.52 0.51
C ALA A 340 9.70 4.31 -0.64
N LEU A 341 9.23 5.53 -0.85
CA LEU A 341 9.80 6.46 -1.81
C LEU A 341 11.19 6.91 -1.32
N LEU A 342 12.17 6.94 -2.21
CA LEU A 342 13.53 7.41 -1.92
C LEU A 342 13.71 8.87 -2.36
N PRO A 343 14.63 9.62 -1.74
CA PRO A 343 14.85 11.03 -2.07
C PRO A 343 15.20 11.30 -3.53
N ALA A 344 15.89 10.36 -4.18
CA ALA A 344 16.25 10.45 -5.60
C ALA A 344 15.08 10.16 -6.56
N GLY A 345 13.87 9.94 -6.05
CA GLY A 345 12.68 9.66 -6.85
C GLY A 345 12.48 8.20 -7.22
N GLY A 346 13.38 7.30 -6.82
CA GLY A 346 13.19 5.87 -6.88
C GLY A 346 12.37 5.35 -5.69
N ALA A 347 12.21 4.04 -5.58
CA ALA A 347 11.54 3.42 -4.44
C ALA A 347 12.25 2.14 -3.98
N LEU A 348 12.24 1.90 -2.68
CA LEU A 348 12.66 0.65 -2.06
C LEU A 348 11.41 -0.21 -1.83
N ILE A 349 11.45 -1.45 -2.31
CA ILE A 349 10.43 -2.48 -2.08
C ILE A 349 11.06 -3.55 -1.18
N THR A 350 10.40 -3.97 -0.11
CA THR A 350 10.96 -4.90 0.87
C THR A 350 10.01 -6.03 1.22
N GLY A 351 10.55 -7.22 1.43
CA GLY A 351 9.90 -8.39 2.01
C GLY A 351 8.59 -8.80 1.34
N GLY A 352 7.69 -9.30 2.13
CA GLY A 352 6.41 -9.87 1.71
C GLY A 352 6.43 -11.39 1.69
N TYR A 353 5.30 -12.02 1.33
CA TYR A 353 5.24 -13.47 1.15
C TYR A 353 5.66 -13.85 -0.26
N GLY A 354 6.63 -14.76 -0.34
CA GLY A 354 7.05 -15.39 -1.60
C GLY A 354 6.13 -16.53 -2.04
N ASN A 355 6.40 -17.08 -3.23
CA ASN A 355 5.62 -18.18 -3.82
C ASN A 355 5.59 -19.46 -2.96
N GLY A 356 6.54 -19.63 -2.03
CA GLY A 356 6.58 -20.73 -1.05
C GLY A 356 5.73 -20.50 0.21
N GLY A 357 4.98 -19.38 0.29
CA GLY A 357 4.09 -19.06 1.40
C GLY A 357 4.77 -18.51 2.65
N GLY A 358 6.10 -18.36 2.67
CA GLY A 358 6.85 -17.79 3.80
C GLY A 358 7.27 -16.33 3.60
N PRO A 359 7.55 -15.60 4.71
CA PRO A 359 8.10 -14.26 4.64
C PRO A 359 9.49 -14.26 3.99
N GLN A 360 9.83 -13.18 3.28
CA GLN A 360 11.08 -13.04 2.51
C GLN A 360 11.97 -11.92 3.08
N SER A 361 13.29 -12.08 2.92
CA SER A 361 14.28 -11.02 3.18
C SER A 361 14.66 -10.22 1.94
N SER A 362 14.09 -10.56 0.79
CA SER A 362 14.38 -9.92 -0.49
C SER A 362 14.00 -8.44 -0.47
N ALA A 363 14.79 -7.64 -1.19
CA ALA A 363 14.51 -6.23 -1.43
C ALA A 363 14.81 -5.87 -2.89
N TRP A 364 14.16 -4.83 -3.38
CA TRP A 364 14.33 -4.33 -4.74
C TRP A 364 14.34 -2.80 -4.74
N LEU A 365 15.07 -2.25 -5.69
CA LEU A 365 15.08 -0.83 -5.98
C LEU A 365 14.40 -0.57 -7.32
N TYR A 366 13.39 0.28 -7.30
CA TYR A 366 12.86 0.88 -8.50
C TYR A 366 13.69 2.13 -8.86
N GLN A 367 14.20 2.17 -10.09
CA GLN A 367 14.92 3.28 -10.69
C GLN A 367 14.04 3.84 -11.81
N PRO A 368 13.56 5.09 -11.71
CA PRO A 368 12.68 5.73 -12.70
C PRO A 368 13.33 5.97 -14.06
#